data_06ccaa60dd5b656bb07a15abb5cd24d1
#
_entry.id   06ccaa60dd5b656bb07a15abb5cd24d1
#
_cell.length_a   1.000
_cell.length_b   1.000
_cell.length_c   1.000
_cell.angle_alpha   90.00
_cell.angle_beta   90.00
_cell.angle_gamma   90.00
#
_symmetry.space_group_name_H-M   'P 1'
#
loop_
_entity.id
_entity.type
_entity.pdbx_description
1 polymer ?
#
loop_
_entity_poly.entity_id
_entity_poly.type
_entity_poly.pdbx_seq_one_letter_code
_entity_poly.pdbx_strand_id
1 'polypeptide(L)'
;LDAAAGEWIIDGQKVWTSLARDSDWIFVLARSEPQSRGNRGLIFLLVPLHQRGIEIRPIRQLTGTAEFNEVFFDGARTAAGNVVGQPGGGWSVAMALLGFERGVSTLGQQMHFYREFDLVRQVARETGADRDPAIRARIAQAWMGLRVMRYNAMRMLSGPQDGSLQRPAMIYKYYWSNWHRDLGRLAMDVL
;
A
#
# COMPACT_ATOMS: atom_id res chain seq x y z
N LEU A 1 28.49 -2.97 4.77
CA LEU A 1 29.09 -1.66 4.47
C LEU A 1 30.52 -1.87 3.95
N ASP A 2 30.81 -1.36 2.78
CA ASP A 2 32.17 -1.20 2.26
C ASP A 2 32.71 0.15 2.80
N ALA A 3 33.46 0.09 3.91
CA ALA A 3 33.93 1.29 4.56
C ALA A 3 34.99 2.07 3.73
N ALA A 4 35.71 1.40 2.84
CA ALA A 4 36.70 2.04 1.98
C ALA A 4 36.06 2.84 0.86
N ALA A 5 34.93 2.33 0.31
CA ALA A 5 34.17 3.00 -0.72
C ALA A 5 33.13 3.98 -0.15
N GLY A 6 32.79 3.90 1.13
CA GLY A 6 31.71 4.67 1.73
C GLY A 6 30.32 4.27 1.21
N GLU A 7 30.12 2.99 0.88
CA GLU A 7 28.91 2.49 0.24
C GLU A 7 28.37 1.24 0.93
N TRP A 8 27.05 1.07 0.88
CA TRP A 8 26.38 -0.19 1.18
C TRP A 8 26.34 -1.05 -0.08
N ILE A 9 26.65 -2.35 0.07
CA ILE A 9 26.50 -3.36 -0.98
C ILE A 9 25.29 -4.21 -0.58
N ILE A 10 24.39 -4.45 -1.54
CA ILE A 10 23.10 -5.07 -1.30
C ILE A 10 22.97 -6.28 -2.22
N ASP A 11 22.71 -7.44 -1.60
CA ASP A 11 22.41 -8.68 -2.27
C ASP A 11 21.06 -9.22 -1.78
N GLY A 12 20.26 -9.76 -2.69
CA GLY A 12 18.96 -10.35 -2.35
C GLY A 12 17.85 -10.04 -3.34
N GLN A 13 16.63 -10.17 -2.87
CA GLN A 13 15.46 -10.02 -3.73
C GLN A 13 14.31 -9.36 -2.96
N LYS A 14 13.52 -8.57 -3.68
CA LYS A 14 12.21 -8.06 -3.25
C LYS A 14 11.15 -8.47 -4.26
N VAL A 15 9.96 -8.75 -3.78
CA VAL A 15 8.78 -9.09 -4.59
C VAL A 15 7.62 -8.18 -4.23
N TRP A 16 6.67 -8.04 -5.14
CA TRP A 16 5.51 -7.16 -5.01
C TRP A 16 5.87 -5.67 -4.91
N THR A 17 6.99 -5.28 -5.51
CA THR A 17 7.42 -3.88 -5.52
C THR A 17 6.57 -3.10 -6.52
N SER A 18 5.76 -2.18 -6.02
CA SER A 18 4.90 -1.34 -6.86
C SER A 18 5.74 -0.37 -7.68
N LEU A 19 5.43 -0.26 -8.97
CA LEU A 19 5.95 0.75 -9.91
C LEU A 19 7.48 0.81 -10.02
N ALA A 20 8.22 -0.27 -9.69
CA ALA A 20 9.67 -0.25 -9.72
C ALA A 20 10.25 0.10 -11.11
N ARG A 21 9.56 -0.28 -12.20
CA ARG A 21 9.98 0.04 -13.57
C ARG A 21 9.93 1.54 -13.92
N ASP A 22 9.04 2.25 -13.24
CA ASP A 22 8.73 3.66 -13.51
C ASP A 22 9.34 4.58 -12.43
N SER A 23 10.18 4.00 -11.55
CA SER A 23 10.79 4.70 -10.43
C SER A 23 12.29 4.83 -10.59
N ASP A 24 12.87 5.94 -10.12
CA ASP A 24 14.33 6.16 -10.09
C ASP A 24 14.97 5.59 -8.82
N TRP A 25 14.21 5.49 -7.74
CA TRP A 25 14.66 5.07 -6.43
C TRP A 25 13.75 4.03 -5.81
N ILE A 26 14.36 3.15 -5.01
CA ILE A 26 13.64 2.20 -4.16
C ILE A 26 14.10 2.35 -2.71
N PHE A 27 13.19 2.23 -1.76
CA PHE A 27 13.60 1.98 -0.38
C PHE A 27 13.69 0.48 -0.10
N VAL A 28 14.73 0.10 0.61
CA VAL A 28 15.02 -1.31 0.90
C VAL A 28 15.24 -1.51 2.39
N LEU A 29 14.43 -2.36 3.00
CA LEU A 29 14.70 -2.89 4.33
C LEU A 29 15.62 -4.11 4.18
N ALA A 30 16.86 -4.01 4.65
CA ALA A 30 17.86 -5.04 4.53
C ALA A 30 18.46 -5.40 5.90
N ARG A 31 19.12 -6.56 5.98
CA ARG A 31 19.83 -6.97 7.18
C ARG A 31 21.29 -6.53 7.09
N SER A 32 21.69 -5.61 7.95
CA SER A 32 23.08 -5.11 8.03
C SER A 32 23.92 -5.87 9.04
N GLU A 33 23.28 -6.58 9.98
CA GLU A 33 23.94 -7.38 11.00
C GLU A 33 23.61 -8.87 10.83
N PRO A 34 24.46 -9.69 10.18
CA PRO A 34 24.15 -11.08 9.81
C PRO A 34 23.79 -11.98 11.00
N GLN A 35 24.34 -11.70 12.18
CA GLN A 35 24.08 -12.47 13.39
C GLN A 35 22.78 -12.07 14.13
N SER A 36 22.17 -10.95 13.74
CA SER A 36 20.93 -10.49 14.35
C SER A 36 19.71 -11.31 13.89
N ARG A 37 18.66 -11.32 14.72
CA ARG A 37 17.40 -12.06 14.42
C ARG A 37 16.17 -11.15 14.55
N GLY A 38 15.11 -11.57 13.91
CA GLY A 38 13.85 -10.83 13.92
C GLY A 38 14.00 -9.44 13.32
N ASN A 39 13.52 -8.43 14.01
CA ASN A 39 13.56 -7.03 13.58
C ASN A 39 14.82 -6.26 14.03
N ARG A 40 15.75 -6.90 14.72
CA ARG A 40 17.04 -6.30 15.11
C ARG A 40 18.00 -6.32 13.95
N GLY A 41 18.97 -5.40 13.92
CA GLY A 41 20.03 -5.33 12.92
C GLY A 41 19.53 -5.10 11.48
N LEU A 42 18.36 -4.51 11.35
CA LEU A 42 17.81 -4.08 10.06
C LEU A 42 18.17 -2.63 9.78
N ILE A 43 18.42 -2.35 8.52
CA ILE A 43 18.70 -1.00 8.01
C ILE A 43 17.69 -0.64 6.94
N PHE A 44 17.32 0.62 6.87
CA PHE A 44 16.42 1.16 5.85
C PHE A 44 17.25 2.04 4.91
N LEU A 45 17.36 1.63 3.65
CA LEU A 45 18.22 2.25 2.64
C LEU A 45 17.41 2.85 1.52
N LEU A 46 17.83 3.99 1.01
CA LEU A 46 17.42 4.51 -0.29
C LEU A 46 18.44 4.06 -1.34
N VAL A 47 17.97 3.44 -2.41
CA VAL A 47 18.83 2.82 -3.43
C VAL A 47 18.40 3.31 -4.80
N PRO A 48 19.31 3.89 -5.63
CA PRO A 48 18.99 4.25 -6.99
C PRO A 48 18.79 2.96 -7.82
N LEU A 49 17.72 2.93 -8.60
CA LEU A 49 17.35 1.74 -9.39
C LEU A 49 18.17 1.61 -10.67
N HIS A 50 18.59 2.73 -11.27
CA HIS A 50 19.33 2.74 -12.55
C HIS A 50 20.82 2.53 -12.35
N GLN A 51 21.22 1.29 -12.01
CA GLN A 51 22.61 0.91 -11.80
C GLN A 51 22.87 -0.55 -12.18
N ARG A 52 24.14 -0.93 -12.26
CA ARG A 52 24.54 -2.34 -12.37
C ARG A 52 24.16 -3.09 -11.08
N GLY A 53 23.83 -4.39 -11.23
CA GLY A 53 23.46 -5.23 -10.09
C GLY A 53 22.00 -5.08 -9.68
N ILE A 54 21.17 -4.38 -10.44
CA ILE A 54 19.72 -4.38 -10.24
C ILE A 54 19.03 -4.89 -11.51
N GLU A 55 18.17 -5.90 -11.32
CA GLU A 55 17.28 -6.40 -12.36
C GLU A 55 15.83 -6.27 -11.88
N ILE A 56 14.96 -5.69 -12.70
CA ILE A 56 13.53 -5.52 -12.41
C ILE A 56 12.73 -6.38 -13.37
N ARG A 57 11.95 -7.32 -12.82
CA ARG A 57 11.07 -8.21 -13.58
C ARG A 57 9.61 -7.90 -13.30
N PRO A 58 8.80 -7.51 -14.30
CA PRO A 58 7.39 -7.22 -14.08
C PRO A 58 6.61 -8.49 -13.80
N ILE A 59 5.68 -8.41 -12.84
CA ILE A 59 4.70 -9.46 -12.51
C ILE A 59 3.40 -9.13 -13.23
N ARG A 60 3.04 -9.93 -14.23
CA ARG A 60 1.78 -9.74 -14.95
C ARG A 60 0.60 -10.18 -14.07
N GLN A 61 -0.31 -9.25 -13.84
CA GLN A 61 -1.52 -9.47 -13.06
C GLN A 61 -2.66 -10.04 -13.94
N LEU A 62 -3.69 -10.57 -13.30
CA LEU A 62 -4.87 -11.10 -13.98
C LEU A 62 -5.59 -10.03 -14.84
N THR A 63 -5.50 -8.76 -14.44
CA THR A 63 -6.01 -7.60 -15.19
C THR A 63 -5.25 -7.31 -16.50
N GLY A 64 -4.10 -7.97 -16.71
CA GLY A 64 -3.21 -7.73 -17.86
C GLY A 64 -2.17 -6.62 -17.61
N THR A 65 -2.28 -5.87 -16.51
CA THR A 65 -1.29 -4.86 -16.09
C THR A 65 -0.08 -5.50 -15.40
N ALA A 66 0.99 -4.74 -15.18
CA ALA A 66 2.20 -5.19 -14.49
C ALA A 66 2.73 -4.10 -13.56
N GLU A 67 1.90 -3.67 -12.62
CA GLU A 67 2.25 -2.64 -11.63
C GLU A 67 3.23 -3.15 -10.57
N PHE A 68 3.17 -4.47 -10.26
CA PHE A 68 4.08 -5.11 -9.32
C PHE A 68 5.28 -5.71 -10.04
N ASN A 69 6.41 -5.71 -9.33
CA ASN A 69 7.67 -6.20 -9.87
C ASN A 69 8.41 -7.06 -8.82
N GLU A 70 9.24 -7.97 -9.33
CA GLU A 70 10.36 -8.52 -8.60
C GLU A 70 11.57 -7.63 -8.84
N VAL A 71 12.37 -7.38 -7.81
CA VAL A 71 13.61 -6.62 -7.89
C VAL A 71 14.73 -7.47 -7.31
N PHE A 72 15.71 -7.78 -8.14
CA PHE A 72 16.88 -8.55 -7.76
C PHE A 72 18.06 -7.62 -7.56
N PHE A 73 18.82 -7.86 -6.49
CA PHE A 73 20.03 -7.13 -6.14
C PHE A 73 21.21 -8.10 -6.14
N ASP A 74 22.22 -7.82 -6.95
CA ASP A 74 23.46 -8.56 -7.08
C ASP A 74 24.62 -7.57 -7.04
N GLY A 75 25.14 -7.32 -5.84
CA GLY A 75 26.14 -6.30 -5.61
C GLY A 75 25.68 -4.87 -5.86
N ALA A 76 24.38 -4.58 -5.77
CA ALA A 76 23.85 -3.24 -5.93
C ALA A 76 24.39 -2.30 -4.86
N ARG A 77 24.63 -1.03 -5.19
CA ARG A 77 25.32 -0.08 -4.32
C ARG A 77 24.50 1.14 -3.99
N THR A 78 24.69 1.66 -2.81
CA THR A 78 24.17 2.98 -2.43
C THR A 78 25.12 3.65 -1.43
N ALA A 79 25.20 4.98 -1.48
CA ALA A 79 26.06 5.75 -0.61
C ALA A 79 25.73 5.49 0.87
N ALA A 80 26.76 5.50 1.74
CA ALA A 80 26.60 5.29 3.17
C ALA A 80 25.59 6.26 3.81
N GLY A 81 25.48 7.49 3.29
CA GLY A 81 24.52 8.50 3.74
C GLY A 81 23.06 8.27 3.34
N ASN A 82 22.79 7.31 2.46
CA ASN A 82 21.43 6.98 2.01
C ASN A 82 20.67 6.06 3.01
N VAL A 83 21.05 6.10 4.27
CA VAL A 83 20.36 5.43 5.37
C VAL A 83 19.28 6.35 5.91
N VAL A 84 18.07 5.86 6.02
CA VAL A 84 16.98 6.55 6.71
C VAL A 84 16.96 6.10 8.17
N GLY A 85 17.14 7.04 9.08
CA GLY A 85 17.29 6.76 10.52
C GLY A 85 18.70 6.29 10.87
N GLN A 86 18.80 5.41 11.87
CA GLN A 86 20.08 4.87 12.35
C GLN A 86 20.30 3.44 11.84
N PRO A 87 21.53 3.03 11.55
CA PRO A 87 21.84 1.62 11.32
C PRO A 87 21.31 0.75 12.47
N GLY A 88 20.72 -0.40 12.16
CA GLY A 88 20.05 -1.25 13.14
C GLY A 88 18.61 -0.82 13.49
N GLY A 89 18.20 0.41 13.19
CA GLY A 89 16.90 1.00 13.47
C GLY A 89 15.87 0.88 12.32
N GLY A 90 16.20 0.19 11.24
CA GLY A 90 15.38 0.14 10.02
C GLY A 90 13.95 -0.36 10.22
N TRP A 91 13.73 -1.24 11.20
CA TRP A 91 12.38 -1.70 11.54
C TRP A 91 11.46 -0.57 12.02
N SER A 92 11.98 0.31 12.88
CA SER A 92 11.22 1.47 13.38
C SER A 92 10.85 2.43 12.24
N VAL A 93 11.75 2.63 11.28
CA VAL A 93 11.49 3.44 10.06
C VAL A 93 10.40 2.79 9.22
N ALA A 94 10.48 1.47 8.98
CA ALA A 94 9.45 0.74 8.23
C ALA A 94 8.07 0.84 8.91
N MET A 95 8.01 0.72 10.24
CA MET A 95 6.75 0.86 10.98
C MET A 95 6.17 2.28 10.91
N ALA A 96 7.01 3.31 10.96
CA ALA A 96 6.59 4.69 10.77
C ALA A 96 6.02 4.93 9.37
N LEU A 97 6.71 4.45 8.32
CA LEU A 97 6.24 4.52 6.93
C LEU A 97 4.86 3.87 6.76
N LEU A 98 4.67 2.64 7.27
CA LEU A 98 3.39 1.95 7.25
C LEU A 98 2.29 2.70 8.03
N GLY A 99 2.66 3.45 9.06
CA GLY A 99 1.75 4.33 9.80
C GLY A 99 1.25 5.49 8.93
N PHE A 100 2.16 6.17 8.23
CA PHE A 100 1.82 7.27 7.31
C PHE A 100 0.95 6.81 6.14
N GLU A 101 1.27 5.67 5.53
CA GLU A 101 0.52 5.11 4.40
C GLU A 101 -0.96 4.89 4.73
N ARG A 102 -1.27 4.49 5.95
CA ARG A 102 -2.63 4.23 6.42
C ARG A 102 -3.46 5.50 6.64
N GLY A 103 -2.83 6.66 6.74
CA GLY A 103 -3.50 7.95 6.97
C GLY A 103 -3.81 8.73 5.69
N VAL A 104 -2.82 8.90 4.82
CA VAL A 104 -2.86 9.85 3.70
C VAL A 104 -3.76 9.39 2.55
N SER A 105 -3.80 8.09 2.25
CA SER A 105 -4.59 7.54 1.13
C SER A 105 -6.10 7.49 1.37
N THR A 106 -6.54 7.63 2.62
CA THR A 106 -7.93 7.38 3.04
C THR A 106 -8.96 8.31 2.42
N LEU A 107 -8.67 9.58 2.25
CA LEU A 107 -9.64 10.55 1.71
C LEU A 107 -9.78 10.44 0.20
N GLY A 108 -8.67 10.36 -0.53
CA GLY A 108 -8.68 10.18 -1.98
C GLY A 108 -9.41 8.90 -2.40
N GLN A 109 -9.15 7.82 -1.70
CA GLN A 109 -9.78 6.53 -1.93
C GLN A 109 -11.30 6.56 -1.70
N GLN A 110 -11.78 7.29 -0.70
CA GLN A 110 -13.23 7.45 -0.48
C GLN A 110 -13.94 8.18 -1.61
N MET A 111 -13.27 9.13 -2.27
CA MET A 111 -13.84 9.82 -3.44
C MET A 111 -14.00 8.84 -4.61
N HIS A 112 -13.05 7.93 -4.82
CA HIS A 112 -13.17 6.86 -5.82
C HIS A 112 -14.33 5.93 -5.49
N PHE A 113 -14.40 5.44 -4.27
CA PHE A 113 -15.48 4.56 -3.82
C PHE A 113 -16.87 5.19 -3.92
N TYR A 114 -16.98 6.48 -3.68
CA TYR A 114 -18.22 7.20 -3.86
C TYR A 114 -18.67 7.22 -5.34
N ARG A 115 -17.73 7.45 -6.26
CA ARG A 115 -18.01 7.44 -7.71
C ARG A 115 -18.40 6.06 -8.20
N GLU A 116 -17.71 5.01 -7.76
CA GLU A 116 -18.02 3.63 -8.09
C GLU A 116 -19.41 3.23 -7.57
N PHE A 117 -19.72 3.57 -6.32
CA PHE A 117 -21.04 3.36 -5.74
C PHE A 117 -22.14 4.08 -6.53
N ASP A 118 -21.91 5.34 -6.91
CA ASP A 118 -22.89 6.11 -7.68
C ASP A 118 -23.13 5.54 -9.07
N LEU A 119 -22.06 5.04 -9.72
CA LEU A 119 -22.17 4.31 -10.99
C LEU A 119 -23.02 3.02 -10.85
N VAL A 120 -22.75 2.20 -9.84
CA VAL A 120 -23.53 0.98 -9.57
C VAL A 120 -25.01 1.33 -9.36
N ARG A 121 -25.28 2.39 -8.60
CA ARG A 121 -26.66 2.87 -8.37
C ARG A 121 -27.32 3.36 -9.66
N GLN A 122 -26.58 4.03 -10.54
CA GLN A 122 -27.07 4.48 -11.84
C GLN A 122 -27.41 3.29 -12.72
N VAL A 123 -26.51 2.33 -12.87
CA VAL A 123 -26.74 1.10 -13.64
C VAL A 123 -27.97 0.34 -13.12
N ALA A 124 -28.11 0.20 -11.81
CA ALA A 124 -29.27 -0.46 -11.21
C ALA A 124 -30.62 0.20 -11.61
N ARG A 125 -30.63 1.54 -11.77
CA ARG A 125 -31.80 2.27 -12.26
C ARG A 125 -32.06 2.04 -13.75
N GLU A 126 -31.01 2.08 -14.56
CA GLU A 126 -31.08 1.91 -16.02
C GLU A 126 -31.53 0.51 -16.39
N THR A 127 -31.09 -0.52 -15.68
CA THR A 127 -31.51 -1.92 -15.88
C THR A 127 -32.84 -2.23 -15.21
N GLY A 128 -33.30 -1.41 -14.27
CA GLY A 128 -34.46 -1.65 -13.45
C GLY A 128 -34.25 -2.66 -12.31
N ALA A 129 -33.00 -3.05 -12.06
CA ALA A 129 -32.62 -3.96 -10.96
C ALA A 129 -32.96 -3.37 -9.58
N ASP A 130 -33.04 -2.04 -9.46
CA ASP A 130 -33.43 -1.34 -8.24
C ASP A 130 -34.90 -1.55 -7.84
N ARG A 131 -35.70 -2.17 -8.70
CA ARG A 131 -37.10 -2.59 -8.38
C ARG A 131 -37.12 -3.80 -7.45
N ASP A 132 -36.08 -4.62 -7.49
CA ASP A 132 -35.91 -5.74 -6.55
C ASP A 132 -35.62 -5.22 -5.14
N PRO A 133 -36.44 -5.57 -4.12
CA PRO A 133 -36.20 -5.18 -2.74
C PRO A 133 -34.86 -5.67 -2.19
N ALA A 134 -34.37 -6.83 -2.62
CA ALA A 134 -33.09 -7.37 -2.18
C ALA A 134 -31.91 -6.53 -2.72
N ILE A 135 -31.96 -6.13 -3.98
CA ILE A 135 -30.97 -5.23 -4.59
C ILE A 135 -31.01 -3.86 -3.90
N ARG A 136 -32.20 -3.28 -3.66
CA ARG A 136 -32.34 -2.02 -2.91
C ARG A 136 -31.71 -2.09 -1.52
N ALA A 137 -31.95 -3.18 -0.80
CA ALA A 137 -31.36 -3.39 0.52
C ALA A 137 -29.83 -3.41 0.47
N ARG A 138 -29.25 -4.08 -0.53
CA ARG A 138 -27.79 -4.13 -0.74
C ARG A 138 -27.20 -2.77 -1.14
N ILE A 139 -27.90 -1.99 -1.98
CA ILE A 139 -27.52 -0.61 -2.30
C ILE A 139 -27.51 0.24 -1.03
N ALA A 140 -28.54 0.13 -0.18
CA ALA A 140 -28.61 0.84 1.09
C ALA A 140 -27.46 0.43 2.04
N GLN A 141 -27.15 -0.86 2.14
CA GLN A 141 -26.01 -1.37 2.93
C GLN A 141 -24.67 -0.83 2.42
N ALA A 142 -24.48 -0.82 1.10
CA ALA A 142 -23.26 -0.26 0.49
C ALA A 142 -23.11 1.25 0.81
N TRP A 143 -24.20 2.00 0.73
CA TRP A 143 -24.24 3.40 1.14
C TRP A 143 -23.89 3.60 2.62
N MET A 144 -24.51 2.84 3.52
CA MET A 144 -24.22 2.92 4.95
C MET A 144 -22.75 2.62 5.23
N GLY A 145 -22.19 1.58 4.60
CA GLY A 145 -20.78 1.23 4.73
C GLY A 145 -19.84 2.35 4.28
N LEU A 146 -20.15 3.01 3.16
CA LEU A 146 -19.40 4.16 2.66
C LEU A 146 -19.45 5.34 3.64
N ARG A 147 -20.60 5.60 4.27
CA ARG A 147 -20.75 6.64 5.31
C ARG A 147 -19.93 6.32 6.57
N VAL A 148 -19.94 5.06 7.01
CA VAL A 148 -19.11 4.60 8.14
C VAL A 148 -17.62 4.80 7.84
N MET A 149 -17.15 4.48 6.63
CA MET A 149 -15.77 4.75 6.22
C MET A 149 -15.42 6.23 6.33
N ARG A 150 -16.30 7.11 5.86
CA ARG A 150 -16.11 8.56 5.96
C ARG A 150 -15.98 9.03 7.40
N TYR A 151 -16.84 8.57 8.29
CA TYR A 151 -16.76 8.95 9.71
C TYR A 151 -15.50 8.44 10.37
N ASN A 152 -15.05 7.23 10.03
CA ASN A 152 -13.78 6.70 10.53
C ASN A 152 -12.58 7.50 10.00
N ALA A 153 -12.59 7.92 8.74
CA ALA A 153 -11.54 8.78 8.20
C ALA A 153 -11.50 10.14 8.91
N MET A 154 -12.64 10.75 9.16
CA MET A 154 -12.71 12.01 9.93
C MET A 154 -12.15 11.83 11.35
N ARG A 155 -12.46 10.72 12.01
CA ARG A 155 -11.88 10.40 13.33
C ARG A 155 -10.36 10.25 13.28
N MET A 156 -9.83 9.61 12.24
CA MET A 156 -8.38 9.47 12.04
C MET A 156 -7.69 10.81 11.85
N LEU A 157 -8.31 11.72 11.08
CA LEU A 157 -7.77 13.06 10.84
C LEU A 157 -7.87 13.99 12.06
N SER A 158 -8.84 13.75 12.93
CA SER A 158 -9.05 14.55 14.16
C SER A 158 -8.26 14.04 15.35
N GLY A 159 -7.58 12.90 15.22
CA GLY A 159 -6.79 12.29 16.28
C GLY A 159 -5.41 12.93 16.46
N PRO A 160 -4.65 12.49 17.48
CA PRO A 160 -3.29 12.97 17.70
C PRO A 160 -2.41 12.76 16.46
N GLN A 161 -1.64 13.78 16.11
CA GLN A 161 -0.71 13.75 14.97
C GLN A 161 0.72 13.34 15.42
N ASP A 162 0.82 12.52 16.45
CA ASP A 162 2.08 12.07 17.07
C ASP A 162 2.73 10.86 16.35
N GLY A 163 2.18 10.47 15.19
CA GLY A 163 2.65 9.31 14.42
C GLY A 163 2.23 7.96 15.01
N SER A 164 1.46 7.94 16.11
CA SER A 164 0.95 6.69 16.68
C SER A 164 -0.12 6.08 15.78
N LEU A 165 -0.08 4.75 15.64
CA LEU A 165 -1.06 3.98 14.87
C LEU A 165 -2.39 3.96 15.63
N GLN A 166 -3.32 4.81 15.22
CA GLN A 166 -4.64 4.86 15.83
C GLN A 166 -5.46 3.61 15.52
N ARG A 167 -6.25 3.14 16.50
CA ARG A 167 -7.12 1.97 16.32
C ARG A 167 -8.01 2.03 15.07
N PRO A 168 -8.65 3.16 14.71
CA PRO A 168 -9.41 3.26 13.47
C PRO A 168 -8.58 3.00 12.20
N ALA A 169 -7.30 3.40 12.17
CA ALA A 169 -6.40 3.16 11.06
C ALA A 169 -6.06 1.67 10.89
N MET A 170 -5.97 0.92 11.99
CA MET A 170 -5.66 -0.51 11.96
C MET A 170 -6.75 -1.34 11.27
N ILE A 171 -8.02 -1.01 11.47
CA ILE A 171 -9.15 -1.75 10.91
C ILE A 171 -9.59 -1.20 9.54
N TYR A 172 -9.14 -0.02 9.16
CA TYR A 172 -9.63 0.69 7.98
C TYR A 172 -9.44 -0.12 6.69
N LYS A 173 -8.22 -0.66 6.45
CA LYS A 173 -7.94 -1.45 5.25
C LYS A 173 -8.78 -2.71 5.18
N TYR A 174 -8.94 -3.42 6.29
CA TYR A 174 -9.80 -4.60 6.36
C TYR A 174 -11.26 -4.24 6.04
N TYR A 175 -11.77 -3.15 6.60
CA TYR A 175 -13.14 -2.71 6.39
C TYR A 175 -13.41 -2.34 4.94
N TRP A 176 -12.61 -1.44 4.35
CA TRP A 176 -12.85 -0.98 2.99
C TRP A 176 -12.65 -2.07 1.94
N SER A 177 -11.70 -2.98 2.11
CA SER A 177 -11.44 -4.05 1.15
C SER A 177 -12.60 -5.05 1.09
N ASN A 178 -13.23 -5.36 2.23
CA ASN A 178 -14.44 -6.18 2.25
C ASN A 178 -15.64 -5.45 1.64
N TRP A 179 -15.82 -4.19 2.00
CA TRP A 179 -16.88 -3.36 1.44
C TRP A 179 -16.75 -3.23 -0.09
N HIS A 180 -15.56 -2.97 -0.61
CA HIS A 180 -15.30 -2.81 -2.04
C HIS A 180 -15.54 -4.11 -2.81
N ARG A 181 -15.13 -5.24 -2.25
CA ARG A 181 -15.44 -6.56 -2.80
C ARG A 181 -16.96 -6.78 -2.89
N ASP A 182 -17.70 -6.42 -1.86
CA ASP A 182 -19.15 -6.60 -1.82
C ASP A 182 -19.87 -5.62 -2.75
N LEU A 183 -19.33 -4.40 -2.94
CA LEU A 183 -19.77 -3.48 -4.00
C LEU A 183 -19.54 -4.07 -5.39
N GLY A 184 -18.39 -4.70 -5.64
CA GLY A 184 -18.11 -5.37 -6.92
C GLY A 184 -19.09 -6.51 -7.21
N ARG A 185 -19.49 -7.31 -6.20
CA ARG A 185 -20.53 -8.32 -6.34
C ARG A 185 -21.88 -7.69 -6.67
N LEU A 186 -22.25 -6.61 -5.99
CA LEU A 186 -23.47 -5.88 -6.29
C LEU A 186 -23.45 -5.32 -7.71
N ALA A 187 -22.31 -4.81 -8.17
CA ALA A 187 -22.15 -4.31 -9.54
C ALA A 187 -22.43 -5.38 -10.59
N MET A 188 -22.02 -6.62 -10.35
CA MET A 188 -22.35 -7.75 -11.26
C MET A 188 -23.82 -8.14 -11.23
N ASP A 189 -24.47 -8.02 -10.08
CA ASP A 189 -25.88 -8.43 -9.91
C ASP A 189 -26.88 -7.39 -10.43
N VAL A 190 -26.44 -6.15 -10.70
CA VAL A 190 -27.30 -5.10 -11.28
C VAL A 190 -27.19 -5.00 -12.81
N LEU A 191 -26.24 -5.73 -13.43
CA LEU A 191 -26.11 -5.84 -14.88
C LEU A 191 -27.15 -6.82 -15.46
#